data_f515bb310848a29aa7c8e00036f3ad1f
#
_entry.id   f515bb310848a29aa7c8e00036f3ad1f
#
_cell.length_a   1.000
_cell.length_b   1.000
_cell.length_c   1.000
_cell.angle_alpha   90.00
_cell.angle_beta   90.00
_cell.angle_gamma   90.00
#
_symmetry.space_group_name_H-M   'P 1'
#
loop_
_entity.id
_entity.type
_entity.pdbx_description
1 polymer ?
#
loop_
_entity_poly.entity_id
_entity_poly.type
_entity_poly.pdbx_seq_one_letter_code
_entity_poly.pdbx_strand_id
1 'polypeptide(L)'
;MTVECDRVGGVNLAQGVCDTEVPPPVVRRAIEAIHEGNNIYTRLDGIAPLREAIARKLERDNHLTVDPESEVLVTSGATAGFYAAALALLDPGDEVILFEPFYGYHLNTLLALRIKPVAVPLADGNWALDLDRLRAAITPKTRALVINTPGNPCGKVFSRTELEAVAALAEEHDLFVFTDEIYEYFVFDGREHVSPATLPGMAERTISISGLSKTFSITGWRIGYLTANPRWMGAIGYFHDLTYVCAPSPFQYGSAAGLMELPVSFYTDMAAEYQAKRDLICSALVDAGLTPSVPAGAYYVLADVSSLPGATAKEKARTLLRERGVAAVAGTAFFTGGRGENLLRFCFAKRDDDLKRACDLLRGAGRV
;
A
#
# COMPACT_ATOMS: atom_id res chain seq x y z
N MET A 1 -2.86 16.67 -12.55
CA MET A 1 -3.42 17.05 -11.23
C MET A 1 -2.37 17.78 -10.38
N THR A 2 -1.19 17.20 -10.06
CA THR A 2 -0.15 17.89 -9.24
C THR A 2 0.25 19.24 -9.82
N VAL A 3 0.68 19.31 -11.09
CA VAL A 3 1.07 20.56 -11.74
C VAL A 3 -0.07 21.60 -11.78
N GLU A 4 -1.31 21.14 -11.93
CA GLU A 4 -2.49 22.02 -11.90
C GLU A 4 -2.75 22.53 -10.47
N CYS A 5 -2.56 21.67 -9.46
CA CYS A 5 -2.69 22.04 -8.05
C CYS A 5 -1.66 23.12 -7.65
N ASP A 6 -0.40 22.94 -8.05
CA ASP A 6 0.67 23.89 -7.77
C ASP A 6 0.39 25.27 -8.40
N ARG A 7 -0.17 25.28 -9.62
CA ARG A 7 -0.52 26.55 -10.33
C ARG A 7 -1.59 27.37 -9.63
N VAL A 8 -2.52 26.70 -8.94
CA VAL A 8 -3.60 27.40 -8.21
C VAL A 8 -3.29 27.58 -6.73
N GLY A 9 -2.08 27.24 -6.28
CA GLY A 9 -1.73 27.29 -4.84
C GLY A 9 -2.59 26.39 -3.97
N GLY A 10 -3.12 25.30 -4.53
CA GLY A 10 -4.01 24.36 -3.87
C GLY A 10 -3.30 23.42 -2.90
N VAL A 11 -4.10 22.58 -2.20
CA VAL A 11 -3.58 21.51 -1.35
C VAL A 11 -3.71 20.17 -2.09
N ASN A 12 -2.58 19.46 -2.23
CA ASN A 12 -2.52 18.23 -3.00
C ASN A 12 -2.85 17.00 -2.14
N LEU A 13 -4.12 16.58 -2.12
CA LEU A 13 -4.57 15.32 -1.54
C LEU A 13 -4.62 14.17 -2.56
N ALA A 14 -4.14 14.40 -3.80
CA ALA A 14 -4.08 13.36 -4.83
C ALA A 14 -2.89 12.42 -4.63
N GLN A 15 -1.75 12.92 -4.19
CA GLN A 15 -0.55 12.11 -4.01
C GLN A 15 -0.55 11.36 -2.68
N GLY A 16 -0.25 10.05 -2.75
CA GLY A 16 -0.06 9.17 -1.59
C GLY A 16 1.34 9.28 -1.00
N VAL A 17 1.73 10.47 -0.57
CA VAL A 17 3.03 10.76 0.04
C VAL A 17 2.83 11.19 1.47
N CYS A 18 3.60 10.60 2.40
CA CYS A 18 3.67 11.06 3.77
C CYS A 18 4.56 12.30 3.81
N ASP A 19 4.03 13.41 4.29
CA ASP A 19 4.75 14.69 4.42
C ASP A 19 5.30 14.89 5.85
N THR A 20 5.19 13.87 6.70
CA THR A 20 5.72 13.87 8.07
C THR A 20 7.24 13.71 8.07
N GLU A 21 7.88 14.11 9.15
CA GLU A 21 9.33 14.04 9.28
C GLU A 21 9.82 12.58 9.33
N VAL A 22 11.00 12.36 8.76
CA VAL A 22 11.70 11.08 8.87
C VAL A 22 12.23 10.92 10.30
N PRO A 23 12.03 9.78 10.96
CA PRO A 23 12.51 9.58 12.34
C PRO A 23 14.03 9.79 12.47
N PRO A 24 14.50 10.49 13.51
CA PRO A 24 15.91 10.84 13.68
C PRO A 24 16.89 9.66 13.58
N PRO A 25 16.65 8.47 14.17
CA PRO A 25 17.55 7.32 14.01
C PRO A 25 17.75 6.91 12.57
N VAL A 26 16.69 6.97 11.77
CA VAL A 26 16.68 6.59 10.34
C VAL A 26 17.59 7.53 9.55
N VAL A 27 17.42 8.84 9.71
CA VAL A 27 18.23 9.85 8.99
C VAL A 27 19.69 9.79 9.45
N ARG A 28 19.93 9.78 10.75
CA ARG A 28 21.27 9.74 11.33
C ARG A 28 22.07 8.57 10.76
N ARG A 29 21.54 7.36 10.87
CA ARG A 29 22.28 6.16 10.45
C ARG A 29 22.49 6.10 8.93
N ALA A 30 21.58 6.62 8.12
CA ALA A 30 21.79 6.73 6.68
C ALA A 30 22.95 7.68 6.33
N ILE A 31 23.04 8.84 7.00
CA ILE A 31 24.13 9.80 6.81
C ILE A 31 25.47 9.17 7.24
N GLU A 32 25.52 8.52 8.40
CA GLU A 32 26.71 7.80 8.88
C GLU A 32 27.16 6.74 7.87
N ALA A 33 26.23 5.95 7.32
CA ALA A 33 26.55 4.93 6.33
C ALA A 33 27.18 5.51 5.05
N ILE A 34 26.73 6.69 4.60
CA ILE A 34 27.35 7.40 3.46
C ILE A 34 28.79 7.78 3.80
N HIS A 35 29.05 8.33 4.99
CA HIS A 35 30.41 8.73 5.41
C HIS A 35 31.33 7.54 5.67
N GLU A 36 30.81 6.40 6.11
CA GLU A 36 31.52 5.15 6.27
C GLU A 36 31.90 4.47 4.95
N GLY A 37 31.43 5.00 3.81
CA GLY A 37 31.72 4.44 2.51
C GLY A 37 30.79 3.29 2.07
N ASN A 38 29.65 3.10 2.72
CA ASN A 38 28.64 2.10 2.34
C ASN A 38 27.85 2.55 1.10
N ASN A 39 28.56 2.86 0.00
CA ASN A 39 28.02 3.43 -1.23
C ASN A 39 28.11 2.46 -2.43
N ILE A 40 28.54 1.22 -2.20
CA ILE A 40 28.68 0.18 -3.21
C ILE A 40 27.51 -0.79 -3.17
N TYR A 41 27.45 -1.70 -4.13
CA TYR A 41 26.44 -2.77 -4.15
C TYR A 41 26.47 -3.59 -2.85
N THR A 42 25.30 -3.96 -2.38
CA THR A 42 25.14 -4.97 -1.32
C THR A 42 24.92 -6.34 -1.95
N ARG A 43 24.74 -7.37 -1.13
CA ARG A 43 24.11 -8.61 -1.61
C ARG A 43 22.75 -8.28 -2.22
N LEU A 44 22.32 -9.07 -3.19
CA LEU A 44 21.04 -8.87 -3.88
C LEU A 44 19.83 -8.86 -2.93
N ASP A 45 19.90 -9.62 -1.83
CA ASP A 45 18.88 -9.75 -0.80
C ASP A 45 18.99 -8.68 0.31
N GLY A 46 19.96 -7.77 0.20
CA GLY A 46 20.18 -6.68 1.13
C GLY A 46 21.20 -6.98 2.24
N ILE A 47 21.46 -5.98 3.07
CA ILE A 47 22.42 -6.11 4.18
C ILE A 47 21.84 -6.97 5.31
N ALA A 48 22.70 -7.80 5.93
CA ALA A 48 22.30 -8.67 7.05
C ALA A 48 21.60 -7.90 8.20
N PRO A 49 22.11 -6.72 8.65
CA PRO A 49 21.43 -5.97 9.71
C PRO A 49 19.97 -5.60 9.40
N LEU A 50 19.64 -5.30 8.12
CA LEU A 50 18.28 -4.97 7.75
C LEU A 50 17.39 -6.23 7.66
N ARG A 51 17.91 -7.33 7.10
CA ARG A 51 17.16 -8.59 7.04
C ARG A 51 16.84 -9.12 8.44
N GLU A 52 17.80 -9.07 9.36
CA GLU A 52 17.60 -9.42 10.77
C GLU A 52 16.58 -8.51 11.46
N ALA A 53 16.66 -7.18 11.20
CA ALA A 53 15.71 -6.22 11.76
C ALA A 53 14.29 -6.47 11.24
N ILE A 54 14.15 -6.83 9.96
CA ILE A 54 12.86 -7.21 9.36
C ILE A 54 12.33 -8.48 10.00
N ALA A 55 13.15 -9.53 10.17
CA ALA A 55 12.72 -10.78 10.79
C ALA A 55 12.22 -10.55 12.24
N ARG A 56 12.95 -9.77 13.04
CA ARG A 56 12.53 -9.40 14.40
C ARG A 56 11.24 -8.59 14.43
N LYS A 57 11.08 -7.66 13.48
CA LYS A 57 9.85 -6.89 13.32
C LYS A 57 8.66 -7.79 12.98
N LEU A 58 8.84 -8.72 12.05
CA LEU A 58 7.78 -9.66 11.63
C LEU A 58 7.36 -10.58 12.78
N GLU A 59 8.31 -11.06 13.58
CA GLU A 59 7.99 -11.85 14.77
C GLU A 59 7.23 -11.02 15.81
N ARG A 60 7.69 -9.80 16.11
CA ARG A 60 7.10 -8.92 17.12
C ARG A 60 5.69 -8.43 16.73
N ASP A 61 5.52 -7.95 15.48
CA ASP A 61 4.34 -7.18 15.06
C ASP A 61 3.35 -8.00 14.24
N ASN A 62 3.83 -9.00 13.49
CA ASN A 62 3.00 -9.81 12.60
C ASN A 62 2.85 -11.27 13.06
N HIS A 63 3.52 -11.67 14.13
CA HIS A 63 3.55 -13.07 14.61
C HIS A 63 4.01 -14.06 13.53
N LEU A 64 4.94 -13.61 12.68
CA LEU A 64 5.51 -14.38 11.58
C LEU A 64 7.01 -14.60 11.83
N THR A 65 7.40 -15.84 12.08
CA THR A 65 8.82 -16.23 12.21
C THR A 65 9.38 -16.55 10.83
N VAL A 66 10.43 -15.87 10.44
CA VAL A 66 11.13 -16.08 9.16
C VAL A 66 12.64 -16.16 9.37
N ASP A 67 13.33 -16.95 8.55
CA ASP A 67 14.78 -16.97 8.52
C ASP A 67 15.30 -15.77 7.69
N PRO A 68 16.05 -14.84 8.32
CA PRO A 68 16.56 -13.66 7.62
C PRO A 68 17.56 -14.00 6.48
N GLU A 69 18.17 -15.19 6.47
CA GLU A 69 19.12 -15.57 5.44
C GLU A 69 18.47 -16.18 4.20
N SER A 70 17.32 -16.84 4.34
CA SER A 70 16.69 -17.58 3.25
C SER A 70 15.28 -17.13 2.86
N GLU A 71 14.59 -16.35 3.74
CA GLU A 71 13.18 -15.97 3.56
C GLU A 71 12.96 -14.46 3.45
N VAL A 72 13.99 -13.63 3.54
CA VAL A 72 13.87 -12.16 3.46
C VAL A 72 14.65 -11.61 2.27
N LEU A 73 13.98 -10.84 1.42
CA LEU A 73 14.58 -10.09 0.31
C LEU A 73 14.27 -8.61 0.48
N VAL A 74 15.30 -7.79 0.66
CA VAL A 74 15.19 -6.33 0.64
C VAL A 74 15.09 -5.85 -0.80
N THR A 75 14.09 -5.04 -1.10
CA THR A 75 13.78 -4.63 -2.48
C THR A 75 13.82 -3.11 -2.65
N SER A 76 13.94 -2.65 -3.89
CA SER A 76 13.87 -1.22 -4.25
C SER A 76 12.43 -0.67 -4.13
N GLY A 77 11.87 -0.75 -2.92
CA GLY A 77 10.49 -0.50 -2.55
C GLY A 77 9.58 -1.71 -2.81
N ALA A 78 8.41 -1.73 -2.17
CA ALA A 78 7.43 -2.80 -2.31
C ALA A 78 7.04 -3.08 -3.78
N THR A 79 6.97 -2.04 -4.61
CA THR A 79 6.68 -2.18 -6.05
C THR A 79 7.68 -3.07 -6.78
N ALA A 80 8.98 -2.96 -6.45
CA ALA A 80 10.00 -3.82 -7.02
C ALA A 80 9.86 -5.27 -6.54
N GLY A 81 9.48 -5.47 -5.28
CA GLY A 81 9.18 -6.80 -4.74
C GLY A 81 8.01 -7.46 -5.48
N PHE A 82 6.92 -6.74 -5.66
CA PHE A 82 5.76 -7.23 -6.42
C PHE A 82 6.12 -7.57 -7.88
N TYR A 83 6.87 -6.68 -8.54
CA TYR A 83 7.31 -6.89 -9.92
C TYR A 83 8.20 -8.13 -10.07
N ALA A 84 9.23 -8.26 -9.21
CA ALA A 84 10.16 -9.39 -9.25
C ALA A 84 9.45 -10.73 -8.95
N ALA A 85 8.56 -10.74 -7.95
CA ALA A 85 7.79 -11.93 -7.60
C ALA A 85 6.81 -12.34 -8.72
N ALA A 86 6.09 -11.37 -9.31
CA ALA A 86 5.19 -11.64 -10.42
C ALA A 86 5.96 -12.17 -11.66
N LEU A 87 7.12 -11.58 -11.95
CA LEU A 87 7.98 -12.02 -13.07
C LEU A 87 8.57 -13.43 -12.86
N ALA A 88 8.83 -13.79 -11.60
CA ALA A 88 9.43 -15.08 -11.24
C ALA A 88 8.44 -16.24 -11.19
N LEU A 89 7.19 -15.98 -10.80
CA LEU A 89 6.22 -17.00 -10.41
C LEU A 89 5.02 -17.13 -11.35
N LEU A 90 4.87 -16.21 -12.30
CA LEU A 90 3.72 -16.16 -13.20
C LEU A 90 4.17 -16.12 -14.67
N ASP A 91 3.43 -16.81 -15.52
CA ASP A 91 3.68 -16.85 -16.96
C ASP A 91 2.70 -15.96 -17.75
N PRO A 92 3.10 -15.47 -18.94
CA PRO A 92 2.19 -14.78 -19.84
C PRO A 92 0.93 -15.60 -20.14
N GLY A 93 -0.23 -15.02 -19.86
CA GLY A 93 -1.54 -15.67 -20.05
C GLY A 93 -2.14 -16.27 -18.79
N ASP A 94 -1.38 -16.38 -17.71
CA ASP A 94 -1.93 -16.68 -16.38
C ASP A 94 -2.96 -15.63 -15.96
N GLU A 95 -3.93 -16.04 -15.16
CA GLU A 95 -4.91 -15.16 -14.57
C GLU A 95 -4.56 -14.87 -13.10
N VAL A 96 -4.65 -13.58 -12.74
CA VAL A 96 -4.42 -13.12 -11.35
C VAL A 96 -5.62 -12.31 -10.89
N ILE A 97 -6.21 -12.72 -9.77
CA ILE A 97 -7.34 -12.03 -9.17
C ILE A 97 -6.87 -10.78 -8.43
N LEU A 98 -7.53 -9.65 -8.74
CA LEU A 98 -7.40 -8.38 -8.02
C LEU A 98 -8.75 -8.02 -7.40
N PHE A 99 -8.77 -7.72 -6.10
CA PHE A 99 -9.97 -7.17 -5.45
C PHE A 99 -10.15 -5.71 -5.87
N GLU A 100 -11.34 -5.36 -6.34
CA GLU A 100 -11.66 -4.02 -6.81
C GLU A 100 -12.49 -3.27 -5.75
N PRO A 101 -12.09 -2.05 -5.35
CA PRO A 101 -11.05 -1.20 -5.94
C PRO A 101 -9.62 -1.67 -5.62
N PHE A 102 -8.73 -1.59 -6.60
CA PHE A 102 -7.35 -2.07 -6.51
C PHE A 102 -6.32 -0.93 -6.58
N TYR A 103 -5.11 -1.21 -6.15
CA TYR A 103 -3.97 -0.34 -6.40
C TYR A 103 -3.51 -0.47 -7.86
N GLY A 104 -3.57 0.64 -8.61
CA GLY A 104 -3.36 0.62 -10.06
C GLY A 104 -2.00 0.08 -10.52
N TYR A 105 -0.96 0.11 -9.66
CA TYR A 105 0.35 -0.44 -10.03
C TYR A 105 0.34 -1.98 -10.05
N HIS A 106 -0.46 -2.64 -9.22
CA HIS A 106 -0.65 -4.09 -9.34
C HIS A 106 -1.24 -4.44 -10.71
N LEU A 107 -2.34 -3.79 -11.10
CA LEU A 107 -2.95 -3.97 -12.41
C LEU A 107 -1.95 -3.74 -13.55
N ASN A 108 -1.25 -2.58 -13.52
CA ASN A 108 -0.35 -2.19 -14.60
C ASN A 108 0.87 -3.12 -14.71
N THR A 109 1.39 -3.61 -13.58
CA THR A 109 2.47 -4.60 -13.57
C THR A 109 2.03 -5.90 -14.24
N LEU A 110 0.86 -6.43 -13.88
CA LEU A 110 0.34 -7.65 -14.49
C LEU A 110 0.15 -7.48 -16.01
N LEU A 111 -0.43 -6.36 -16.45
CA LEU A 111 -0.60 -6.06 -17.86
C LEU A 111 0.74 -5.95 -18.60
N ALA A 112 1.75 -5.30 -18.00
CA ALA A 112 3.08 -5.17 -18.58
C ALA A 112 3.77 -6.53 -18.75
N LEU A 113 3.51 -7.47 -17.86
CA LEU A 113 4.00 -8.85 -17.90
C LEU A 113 3.14 -9.78 -18.77
N ARG A 114 2.08 -9.25 -19.43
CA ARG A 114 1.12 -10.03 -20.21
C ARG A 114 0.35 -11.07 -19.39
N ILE A 115 0.22 -10.84 -18.10
CA ILE A 115 -0.61 -11.61 -17.20
C ILE A 115 -2.01 -11.00 -17.23
N LYS A 116 -3.04 -11.82 -17.19
CA LYS A 116 -4.43 -11.36 -17.28
C LYS A 116 -4.99 -11.03 -15.90
N PRO A 117 -5.24 -9.75 -15.56
CA PRO A 117 -5.91 -9.42 -14.31
C PRO A 117 -7.40 -9.77 -14.41
N VAL A 118 -7.93 -10.37 -13.34
CA VAL A 118 -9.34 -10.68 -13.15
C VAL A 118 -9.85 -9.87 -11.95
N ALA A 119 -10.67 -8.84 -12.23
CA ALA A 119 -11.20 -7.97 -11.17
C ALA A 119 -12.38 -8.65 -10.46
N VAL A 120 -12.30 -8.77 -9.15
CA VAL A 120 -13.39 -9.23 -8.27
C VAL A 120 -13.86 -8.05 -7.43
N PRO A 121 -15.04 -7.50 -7.68
CA PRO A 121 -15.56 -6.38 -6.93
C PRO A 121 -15.82 -6.72 -5.47
N LEU A 122 -15.32 -5.90 -4.56
CA LEU A 122 -15.79 -5.84 -3.19
C LEU A 122 -17.16 -5.16 -3.14
N ALA A 123 -17.94 -5.43 -2.11
CA ALA A 123 -19.26 -4.85 -1.95
C ALA A 123 -19.19 -3.32 -1.76
N ASP A 124 -20.06 -2.60 -2.45
CA ASP A 124 -20.09 -1.14 -2.37
C ASP A 124 -20.43 -0.65 -0.93
N GLY A 125 -19.77 0.41 -0.53
CA GLY A 125 -20.02 1.10 0.75
C GLY A 125 -19.18 0.56 1.92
N ASN A 126 -19.10 -0.73 2.14
CA ASN A 126 -18.37 -1.35 3.25
C ASN A 126 -17.15 -2.17 2.83
N TRP A 127 -16.95 -2.35 1.53
CA TRP A 127 -15.86 -3.13 0.91
C TRP A 127 -15.77 -4.57 1.42
N ALA A 128 -16.91 -5.18 1.77
CA ALA A 128 -16.94 -6.56 2.20
C ALA A 128 -16.55 -7.51 1.05
N LEU A 129 -15.89 -8.61 1.40
CA LEU A 129 -15.57 -9.68 0.46
C LEU A 129 -16.85 -10.44 0.09
N ASP A 130 -17.10 -10.61 -1.21
CA ASP A 130 -18.09 -11.51 -1.75
C ASP A 130 -17.41 -12.83 -2.14
N LEU A 131 -17.55 -13.83 -1.29
CA LEU A 131 -16.87 -15.11 -1.45
C LEU A 131 -17.41 -15.90 -2.66
N ASP A 132 -18.68 -15.76 -2.98
CA ASP A 132 -19.27 -16.44 -4.15
C ASP A 132 -18.75 -15.86 -5.45
N ARG A 133 -18.61 -14.55 -5.52
CA ARG A 133 -17.95 -13.88 -6.67
C ARG A 133 -16.48 -14.27 -6.78
N LEU A 134 -15.77 -14.35 -5.66
CA LEU A 134 -14.38 -14.79 -5.67
C LEU A 134 -14.27 -16.21 -6.22
N ARG A 135 -15.07 -17.14 -5.71
CA ARG A 135 -15.10 -18.54 -6.17
C ARG A 135 -15.43 -18.63 -7.67
N ALA A 136 -16.42 -17.88 -8.13
CA ALA A 136 -16.83 -17.86 -9.54
C ALA A 136 -15.77 -17.28 -10.48
N ALA A 137 -14.85 -16.45 -9.97
CA ALA A 137 -13.77 -15.86 -10.75
C ALA A 137 -12.56 -16.77 -10.95
N ILE A 138 -12.45 -17.86 -10.16
CA ILE A 138 -11.35 -18.82 -10.27
C ILE A 138 -11.57 -19.72 -11.47
N THR A 139 -10.56 -19.82 -12.33
CA THR A 139 -10.55 -20.69 -13.52
C THR A 139 -9.31 -21.60 -13.49
N PRO A 140 -9.20 -22.60 -14.37
CA PRO A 140 -7.98 -23.39 -14.50
C PRO A 140 -6.71 -22.60 -14.87
N LYS A 141 -6.87 -21.34 -15.32
CA LYS A 141 -5.75 -20.42 -15.60
C LYS A 141 -5.39 -19.52 -14.44
N THR A 142 -6.20 -19.46 -13.40
CA THR A 142 -5.89 -18.66 -12.20
C THR A 142 -4.67 -19.25 -11.51
N ARG A 143 -3.67 -18.42 -11.23
CA ARG A 143 -2.42 -18.80 -10.56
C ARG A 143 -2.20 -18.07 -9.26
N ALA A 144 -2.78 -16.89 -9.13
CA ALA A 144 -2.59 -16.08 -7.94
C ALA A 144 -3.79 -15.17 -7.67
N LEU A 145 -3.81 -14.64 -6.44
CA LEU A 145 -4.62 -13.51 -6.07
C LEU A 145 -3.77 -12.48 -5.30
N VAL A 146 -4.18 -11.22 -5.35
CA VAL A 146 -3.47 -10.10 -4.71
C VAL A 146 -4.36 -9.52 -3.62
N ILE A 147 -3.84 -9.46 -2.39
CA ILE A 147 -4.49 -8.85 -1.23
C ILE A 147 -3.70 -7.60 -0.85
N ASN A 148 -4.30 -6.42 -0.97
CA ASN A 148 -3.74 -5.18 -0.43
C ASN A 148 -4.48 -4.84 0.87
N THR A 149 -3.81 -5.02 2.01
CA THR A 149 -4.40 -4.84 3.34
C THR A 149 -3.40 -4.25 4.34
N PRO A 150 -3.70 -3.08 4.92
CA PRO A 150 -4.78 -2.13 4.60
C PRO A 150 -4.71 -1.60 3.16
N GLY A 151 -5.86 -1.41 2.52
CA GLY A 151 -5.95 -1.23 1.07
C GLY A 151 -5.87 0.23 0.58
N ASN A 152 -5.13 0.46 -0.48
CA ASN A 152 -5.22 1.64 -1.32
C ASN A 152 -6.09 1.28 -2.54
N PRO A 153 -7.24 1.95 -2.77
CA PRO A 153 -7.60 3.31 -2.34
C PRO A 153 -8.63 3.40 -1.20
N CYS A 154 -9.26 2.30 -0.78
CA CYS A 154 -10.49 2.35 0.02
C CYS A 154 -10.27 2.20 1.54
N GLY A 155 -9.04 1.91 1.97
CA GLY A 155 -8.72 1.71 3.37
C GLY A 155 -9.32 0.44 3.97
N LYS A 156 -9.68 -0.56 3.13
CA LYS A 156 -10.15 -1.85 3.64
C LYS A 156 -9.04 -2.54 4.42
N VAL A 157 -9.37 -3.00 5.61
CA VAL A 157 -8.63 -3.99 6.37
C VAL A 157 -9.39 -5.31 6.28
N PHE A 158 -8.79 -6.32 5.69
CA PHE A 158 -9.40 -7.64 5.63
C PHE A 158 -9.47 -8.24 7.03
N SER A 159 -10.63 -8.73 7.42
CA SER A 159 -10.79 -9.44 8.68
C SER A 159 -10.14 -10.84 8.63
N ARG A 160 -9.79 -11.38 9.79
CA ARG A 160 -9.28 -12.76 9.88
C ARG A 160 -10.20 -13.76 9.17
N THR A 161 -11.51 -13.66 9.39
CA THR A 161 -12.50 -14.55 8.75
C THR A 161 -12.49 -14.44 7.22
N GLU A 162 -12.38 -13.21 6.67
CA GLU A 162 -12.25 -13.02 5.21
C GLU A 162 -10.95 -13.64 4.69
N LEU A 163 -9.85 -13.43 5.41
CA LEU A 163 -8.55 -13.99 5.04
C LEU A 163 -8.52 -15.51 5.12
N GLU A 164 -9.14 -16.12 6.13
CA GLU A 164 -9.31 -17.58 6.25
C GLU A 164 -10.13 -18.15 5.09
N ALA A 165 -11.19 -17.46 4.67
CA ALA A 165 -11.98 -17.87 3.51
C ALA A 165 -11.19 -17.78 2.19
N VAL A 166 -10.36 -16.74 2.03
CA VAL A 166 -9.45 -16.61 0.87
C VAL A 166 -8.37 -17.70 0.92
N ALA A 167 -7.80 -17.96 2.10
CA ALA A 167 -6.79 -19.00 2.30
C ALA A 167 -7.30 -20.39 1.90
N ALA A 168 -8.52 -20.74 2.31
CA ALA A 168 -9.16 -22.01 1.94
C ALA A 168 -9.29 -22.17 0.41
N LEU A 169 -9.68 -21.10 -0.31
CA LEU A 169 -9.74 -21.12 -1.77
C LEU A 169 -8.35 -21.18 -2.42
N ALA A 170 -7.37 -20.50 -1.86
CA ALA A 170 -6.00 -20.52 -2.36
C ALA A 170 -5.39 -21.92 -2.19
N GLU A 171 -5.73 -22.63 -1.12
CA GLU A 171 -5.31 -24.01 -0.87
C GLU A 171 -6.04 -24.99 -1.79
N GLU A 172 -7.37 -24.88 -1.91
CA GLU A 172 -8.21 -25.71 -2.77
C GLU A 172 -7.76 -25.70 -4.25
N HIS A 173 -7.31 -24.52 -4.73
CA HIS A 173 -6.96 -24.30 -6.14
C HIS A 173 -5.45 -24.16 -6.39
N ASP A 174 -4.61 -24.41 -5.39
CA ASP A 174 -3.14 -24.28 -5.44
C ASP A 174 -2.68 -22.93 -6.00
N LEU A 175 -3.21 -21.83 -5.43
CA LEU A 175 -2.91 -20.47 -5.84
C LEU A 175 -1.82 -19.84 -4.99
N PHE A 176 -0.99 -19.01 -5.59
CA PHE A 176 -0.17 -18.04 -4.86
C PHE A 176 -1.04 -16.93 -4.28
N VAL A 177 -0.63 -16.41 -3.14
CA VAL A 177 -1.21 -15.20 -2.53
C VAL A 177 -0.13 -14.14 -2.43
N PHE A 178 -0.21 -13.10 -3.25
CA PHE A 178 0.64 -11.92 -3.14
C PHE A 178 -0.05 -10.95 -2.20
N THR A 179 0.62 -10.58 -1.11
CA THR A 179 0.09 -9.56 -0.22
C THR A 179 0.85 -8.25 -0.39
N ASP A 180 0.16 -7.12 -0.29
CA ASP A 180 0.77 -5.79 -0.16
C ASP A 180 0.32 -5.22 1.18
N GLU A 181 1.24 -5.26 2.16
CA GLU A 181 1.01 -4.92 3.56
C GLU A 181 1.69 -3.60 3.95
N ILE A 182 2.00 -2.75 2.97
CA ILE A 182 2.76 -1.50 3.14
C ILE A 182 2.14 -0.52 4.16
N TYR A 183 0.85 -0.67 4.47
CA TYR A 183 0.10 0.16 5.43
C TYR A 183 -0.20 -0.55 6.75
N GLU A 184 0.47 -1.63 7.08
CA GLU A 184 0.19 -2.49 8.23
C GLU A 184 0.05 -1.77 9.59
N TYR A 185 0.78 -0.66 9.80
CA TYR A 185 0.68 0.16 11.01
C TYR A 185 -0.43 1.23 10.97
N PHE A 186 -1.09 1.40 9.84
CA PHE A 186 -2.19 2.35 9.67
C PHE A 186 -3.52 1.60 9.75
N VAL A 187 -3.85 1.15 10.96
CA VAL A 187 -5.10 0.42 11.25
C VAL A 187 -5.82 1.16 12.38
N PHE A 188 -7.13 1.33 12.24
CA PHE A 188 -7.94 2.21 13.07
C PHE A 188 -9.06 1.47 13.79
N ASP A 189 -9.67 2.15 14.78
CA ASP A 189 -10.85 1.70 15.50
C ASP A 189 -10.63 0.37 16.25
N GLY A 190 -9.42 0.16 16.79
CA GLY A 190 -9.06 -1.04 17.54
C GLY A 190 -9.02 -2.33 16.71
N ARG A 191 -8.96 -2.20 15.38
CA ARG A 191 -8.77 -3.35 14.49
C ARG A 191 -7.32 -3.82 14.53
N GLU A 192 -7.11 -5.06 14.14
CA GLU A 192 -5.78 -5.65 13.99
C GLU A 192 -5.45 -5.89 12.53
N HIS A 193 -4.20 -5.67 12.15
CA HIS A 193 -3.65 -6.17 10.91
C HIS A 193 -3.33 -7.65 11.04
N VAL A 194 -3.81 -8.46 10.12
CA VAL A 194 -3.49 -9.89 10.04
C VAL A 194 -2.74 -10.14 8.74
N SER A 195 -1.50 -10.60 8.84
CA SER A 195 -0.75 -11.04 7.66
C SER A 195 -1.28 -12.42 7.20
N PRO A 196 -1.67 -12.57 5.93
CA PRO A 196 -2.14 -13.85 5.40
C PRO A 196 -1.14 -15.00 5.57
N ALA A 197 0.16 -14.71 5.57
CA ALA A 197 1.20 -15.72 5.75
C ALA A 197 1.14 -16.44 7.11
N THR A 198 0.47 -15.85 8.11
CA THR A 198 0.30 -16.45 9.45
C THR A 198 -0.83 -17.48 9.54
N LEU A 199 -1.66 -17.56 8.51
CA LEU A 199 -2.77 -18.51 8.49
C LEU A 199 -2.27 -19.94 8.18
N PRO A 200 -2.94 -20.98 8.70
CA PRO A 200 -2.57 -22.35 8.40
C PRO A 200 -2.45 -22.62 6.90
N GLY A 201 -1.39 -23.31 6.48
CA GLY A 201 -1.13 -23.65 5.06
C GLY A 201 -0.66 -22.50 4.18
N MET A 202 -0.66 -21.26 4.67
CA MET A 202 -0.39 -20.07 3.83
C MET A 202 1.09 -19.72 3.72
N ALA A 203 1.95 -20.10 4.66
CA ALA A 203 3.39 -19.85 4.57
C ALA A 203 4.02 -20.43 3.29
N GLU A 204 3.48 -21.53 2.77
CA GLU A 204 3.99 -22.21 1.59
C GLU A 204 3.69 -21.48 0.27
N ARG A 205 2.65 -20.64 0.25
CA ARG A 205 2.10 -20.03 -0.96
C ARG A 205 1.97 -18.51 -0.91
N THR A 206 2.27 -17.87 0.24
CA THR A 206 2.19 -16.43 0.38
C THR A 206 3.52 -15.76 0.06
N ILE A 207 3.47 -14.71 -0.75
CA ILE A 207 4.52 -13.76 -0.97
C ILE A 207 4.11 -12.48 -0.26
N SER A 208 4.63 -12.27 0.96
CA SER A 208 4.29 -11.10 1.76
C SER A 208 5.19 -9.93 1.37
N ILE A 209 4.60 -8.86 0.85
CA ILE A 209 5.31 -7.68 0.38
C ILE A 209 4.96 -6.52 1.28
N SER A 210 5.97 -5.83 1.77
CA SER A 210 5.82 -4.63 2.58
C SER A 210 7.00 -3.68 2.35
N GLY A 211 7.12 -2.65 3.18
CA GLY A 211 8.23 -1.72 3.08
C GLY A 211 8.13 -0.59 4.08
N LEU A 212 9.19 0.20 4.13
CA LEU A 212 9.37 1.24 5.15
C LEU A 212 9.03 2.64 4.65
N SER A 213 8.66 2.74 3.37
CA SER A 213 8.34 4.00 2.69
C SER A 213 7.27 4.82 3.40
N LYS A 214 6.28 4.14 3.99
CA LYS A 214 5.12 4.78 4.64
C LYS A 214 5.34 4.93 6.13
N THR A 215 5.86 3.90 6.76
CA THR A 215 6.15 3.87 8.19
C THR A 215 7.16 4.95 8.62
N PHE A 216 8.18 5.19 7.81
CA PHE A 216 9.24 6.16 8.13
C PHE A 216 9.20 7.42 7.26
N SER A 217 8.16 7.65 6.46
CA SER A 217 8.04 8.81 5.54
C SER A 217 9.21 8.92 4.54
N ILE A 218 9.75 7.79 4.10
CA ILE A 218 10.92 7.68 3.21
C ILE A 218 10.55 7.18 1.80
N THR A 219 9.43 7.63 1.27
CA THR A 219 8.93 7.16 -0.04
C THR A 219 9.96 7.28 -1.18
N GLY A 220 10.83 8.29 -1.12
CA GLY A 220 11.91 8.53 -2.08
C GLY A 220 13.15 7.64 -1.88
N TRP A 221 13.33 7.00 -0.74
CA TRP A 221 14.49 6.17 -0.46
C TRP A 221 14.42 4.79 -1.14
N ARG A 222 13.23 4.37 -1.52
CA ARG A 222 12.99 3.10 -2.20
C ARG A 222 13.48 1.90 -1.40
N ILE A 223 13.09 1.77 -0.14
CA ILE A 223 13.35 0.59 0.69
C ILE A 223 12.04 -0.14 0.96
N GLY A 224 11.96 -1.37 0.48
CA GLY A 224 10.91 -2.33 0.74
C GLY A 224 11.51 -3.70 1.00
N TYR A 225 10.66 -4.66 1.23
CA TYR A 225 11.06 -6.06 1.38
C TYR A 225 9.91 -6.99 1.00
N LEU A 226 10.25 -8.23 0.72
CA LEU A 226 9.29 -9.32 0.68
C LEU A 226 9.80 -10.51 1.49
N THR A 227 8.88 -11.34 1.93
CA THR A 227 9.17 -12.65 2.50
C THR A 227 8.36 -13.72 1.78
N ALA A 228 8.97 -14.87 1.58
CA ALA A 228 8.36 -16.02 0.95
C ALA A 228 9.06 -17.31 1.36
N ASN A 229 8.45 -18.46 1.08
CA ASN A 229 9.09 -19.74 1.27
C ASN A 229 10.45 -19.82 0.51
N PRO A 230 11.53 -20.35 1.11
CA PRO A 230 12.86 -20.40 0.52
C PRO A 230 12.90 -20.99 -0.90
N ARG A 231 12.01 -21.91 -1.23
CA ARG A 231 11.92 -22.53 -2.57
C ARG A 231 11.66 -21.53 -3.69
N TRP A 232 11.02 -20.38 -3.38
CA TRP A 232 10.70 -19.34 -4.36
C TRP A 232 11.72 -18.21 -4.37
N MET A 233 12.43 -18.01 -3.25
CA MET A 233 13.32 -16.87 -3.05
C MET A 233 14.46 -16.83 -4.08
N GLY A 234 14.99 -17.97 -4.50
CA GLY A 234 16.04 -18.02 -5.52
C GLY A 234 15.60 -17.43 -6.86
N ALA A 235 14.39 -17.77 -7.33
CA ALA A 235 13.86 -17.24 -8.58
C ALA A 235 13.48 -15.76 -8.44
N ILE A 236 12.83 -15.36 -7.35
CA ILE A 236 12.44 -13.97 -7.10
C ILE A 236 13.68 -13.08 -7.00
N GLY A 237 14.71 -13.51 -6.25
CA GLY A 237 15.97 -12.80 -6.08
C GLY A 237 16.72 -12.62 -7.41
N TYR A 238 16.72 -13.64 -8.27
CA TYR A 238 17.34 -13.55 -9.59
C TYR A 238 16.71 -12.44 -10.46
N PHE A 239 15.38 -12.35 -10.51
CA PHE A 239 14.72 -11.30 -11.28
C PHE A 239 14.84 -9.93 -10.62
N HIS A 240 14.90 -9.86 -9.29
CA HIS A 240 15.20 -8.62 -8.59
C HIS A 240 16.63 -8.12 -8.93
N ASP A 241 17.61 -9.01 -8.92
CA ASP A 241 18.99 -8.71 -9.29
C ASP A 241 19.10 -8.19 -10.74
N LEU A 242 18.49 -8.87 -11.70
CA LEU A 242 18.45 -8.44 -13.10
C LEU A 242 17.85 -7.04 -13.31
N THR A 243 16.95 -6.62 -12.44
CA THR A 243 16.21 -5.37 -12.62
C THR A 243 16.81 -4.23 -11.80
N TYR A 244 17.27 -4.50 -10.59
CA TYR A 244 17.66 -3.48 -9.60
C TYR A 244 19.04 -3.70 -9.01
N VAL A 245 19.67 -4.87 -9.19
CA VAL A 245 20.90 -5.34 -8.54
C VAL A 245 20.71 -5.47 -7.03
N CYS A 246 20.47 -4.35 -6.34
CA CYS A 246 20.14 -4.30 -4.91
C CYS A 246 19.36 -3.02 -4.58
N ALA A 247 18.76 -2.96 -3.41
CA ALA A 247 18.20 -1.74 -2.87
C ALA A 247 19.32 -0.73 -2.50
N PRO A 248 19.04 0.60 -2.47
CA PRO A 248 20.04 1.62 -2.18
C PRO A 248 20.75 1.41 -0.84
N SER A 249 22.08 1.15 -0.88
CA SER A 249 22.88 0.69 0.25
C SER A 249 22.80 1.57 1.51
N PRO A 250 23.08 2.89 1.48
CA PRO A 250 23.07 3.70 2.71
C PRO A 250 21.72 3.73 3.41
N PHE A 251 20.64 3.68 2.63
CA PHE A 251 19.28 3.76 3.15
C PHE A 251 18.81 2.46 3.81
N GLN A 252 19.43 1.34 3.45
CA GLN A 252 19.21 0.08 4.16
C GLN A 252 19.71 0.18 5.62
N TYR A 253 20.86 0.81 5.87
CA TYR A 253 21.37 1.04 7.22
C TYR A 253 20.47 1.95 8.05
N GLY A 254 19.99 3.06 7.44
CA GLY A 254 19.01 3.93 8.09
C GLY A 254 17.73 3.19 8.45
N SER A 255 17.24 2.37 7.53
CA SER A 255 16.02 1.58 7.72
C SER A 255 16.17 0.53 8.83
N ALA A 256 17.32 -0.14 8.89
CA ALA A 256 17.63 -1.08 9.96
C ALA A 256 17.63 -0.40 11.34
N ALA A 257 18.26 0.79 11.46
CA ALA A 257 18.26 1.56 12.71
C ALA A 257 16.84 1.97 13.12
N GLY A 258 15.98 2.38 12.17
CA GLY A 258 14.59 2.69 12.46
C GLY A 258 13.82 1.52 13.06
N LEU A 259 13.98 0.32 12.50
CA LEU A 259 13.31 -0.88 13.00
C LEU A 259 13.83 -1.33 14.39
N MET A 260 15.12 -1.09 14.67
CA MET A 260 15.77 -1.55 15.89
C MET A 260 15.71 -0.56 17.05
N GLU A 261 15.70 0.74 16.77
CA GLU A 261 15.84 1.78 17.79
C GLU A 261 14.52 2.45 18.16
N LEU A 262 13.53 2.47 17.25
CA LEU A 262 12.24 3.09 17.54
C LEU A 262 11.43 2.21 18.50
N PRO A 263 10.85 2.81 19.55
CA PRO A 263 10.01 2.08 20.50
C PRO A 263 8.68 1.68 19.88
N VAL A 264 8.01 0.70 20.49
CA VAL A 264 6.66 0.27 20.04
C VAL A 264 5.66 1.43 20.04
N SER A 265 5.82 2.38 21.00
CA SER A 265 4.96 3.58 21.05
C SER A 265 5.02 4.43 19.78
N PHE A 266 6.14 4.44 19.05
CA PHE A 266 6.22 5.14 17.76
C PHE A 266 5.13 4.67 16.80
N TYR A 267 4.89 3.37 16.70
CA TYR A 267 3.91 2.78 15.79
C TYR A 267 2.48 2.97 16.28
N THR A 268 2.25 2.85 17.58
CA THR A 268 0.91 3.06 18.17
C THR A 268 0.50 4.53 18.16
N ASP A 269 1.42 5.45 18.44
CA ASP A 269 1.18 6.89 18.38
C ASP A 269 0.90 7.35 16.94
N MET A 270 1.65 6.80 15.97
CA MET A 270 1.40 7.03 14.55
C MET A 270 0.00 6.57 14.15
N ALA A 271 -0.44 5.38 14.55
CA ALA A 271 -1.79 4.89 14.27
C ALA A 271 -2.86 5.83 14.84
N ALA A 272 -2.69 6.30 16.08
CA ALA A 272 -3.61 7.24 16.73
C ALA A 272 -3.64 8.60 16.02
N GLU A 273 -2.47 9.14 15.62
CA GLU A 273 -2.36 10.38 14.85
C GLU A 273 -3.12 10.27 13.52
N TYR A 274 -2.89 9.19 12.78
CA TYR A 274 -3.54 9.01 11.48
C TYR A 274 -5.04 8.71 11.59
N GLN A 275 -5.49 8.10 12.68
CA GLN A 275 -6.92 7.98 12.96
C GLN A 275 -7.54 9.36 13.16
N ALA A 276 -6.92 10.26 13.93
CA ALA A 276 -7.40 11.63 14.10
C ALA A 276 -7.44 12.40 12.77
N LYS A 277 -6.41 12.24 11.92
CA LYS A 277 -6.39 12.83 10.56
C LYS A 277 -7.51 12.29 9.67
N ARG A 278 -7.78 10.97 9.74
CA ARG A 278 -8.93 10.34 9.06
C ARG A 278 -10.26 10.97 9.49
N ASP A 279 -10.45 11.09 10.78
CA ASP A 279 -11.71 11.64 11.32
C ASP A 279 -11.91 13.10 10.89
N LEU A 280 -10.84 13.89 10.92
CA LEU A 280 -10.86 15.28 10.47
C LEU A 280 -11.28 15.41 8.99
N ILE A 281 -10.63 14.66 8.08
CA ILE A 281 -10.96 14.74 6.65
C ILE A 281 -12.34 14.17 6.35
N CYS A 282 -12.74 13.08 6.99
CA CYS A 282 -14.08 12.51 6.81
C CYS A 282 -15.17 13.50 7.25
N SER A 283 -15.00 14.16 8.40
CA SER A 283 -15.90 15.23 8.83
C SER A 283 -15.96 16.37 7.79
N ALA A 284 -14.82 16.83 7.30
CA ALA A 284 -14.77 17.91 6.32
C ALA A 284 -15.44 17.54 4.98
N LEU A 285 -15.33 16.29 4.55
CA LEU A 285 -16.01 15.80 3.36
C LEU A 285 -17.54 15.79 3.55
N VAL A 286 -18.02 15.34 4.71
CA VAL A 286 -19.46 15.40 5.05
C VAL A 286 -19.98 16.84 5.07
N ASP A 287 -19.26 17.74 5.73
CA ASP A 287 -19.59 19.17 5.79
C ASP A 287 -19.62 19.81 4.38
N ALA A 288 -18.82 19.29 3.46
CA ALA A 288 -18.79 19.72 2.06
C ALA A 288 -19.91 19.10 1.20
N GLY A 289 -20.80 18.28 1.77
CA GLY A 289 -21.86 17.58 1.05
C GLY A 289 -21.39 16.39 0.23
N LEU A 290 -20.23 15.81 0.59
CA LEU A 290 -19.67 14.61 -0.01
C LEU A 290 -19.83 13.43 0.95
N THR A 291 -19.88 12.19 0.42
CA THR A 291 -20.11 11.01 1.28
C THR A 291 -18.83 10.16 1.33
N PRO A 292 -18.02 10.25 2.41
CA PRO A 292 -16.84 9.41 2.56
C PRO A 292 -17.22 7.97 2.91
N SER A 293 -16.53 7.02 2.30
CA SER A 293 -16.42 5.66 2.82
C SER A 293 -15.31 5.66 3.87
N VAL A 294 -15.69 5.66 5.15
CA VAL A 294 -14.74 5.81 6.28
C VAL A 294 -13.76 4.64 6.25
N PRO A 295 -12.45 4.89 6.05
CA PRO A 295 -11.47 3.81 5.92
C PRO A 295 -11.15 3.18 7.28
N ALA A 296 -11.02 1.86 7.29
CA ALA A 296 -10.59 1.09 8.46
C ALA A 296 -9.06 1.08 8.63
N GLY A 297 -8.32 1.47 7.59
CA GLY A 297 -6.86 1.56 7.61
C GLY A 297 -6.31 2.31 6.40
N ALA A 298 -4.99 2.25 6.20
CA ALA A 298 -4.22 3.06 5.27
C ALA A 298 -4.40 4.57 5.55
N TYR A 299 -4.14 5.43 4.58
CA TYR A 299 -4.32 6.88 4.76
C TYR A 299 -5.03 7.53 3.56
N TYR A 300 -5.98 6.79 3.03
CA TYR A 300 -6.84 7.24 1.94
C TYR A 300 -8.31 7.11 2.31
N VAL A 301 -9.10 8.00 1.77
CA VAL A 301 -10.56 7.91 1.80
C VAL A 301 -11.10 8.03 0.37
N LEU A 302 -11.97 7.10 0.00
CA LEU A 302 -12.83 7.24 -1.16
C LEU A 302 -14.10 7.95 -0.72
N ALA A 303 -14.50 8.98 -1.46
CA ALA A 303 -15.76 9.67 -1.22
C ALA A 303 -16.62 9.70 -2.48
N ASP A 304 -17.93 9.51 -2.30
CA ASP A 304 -18.90 9.78 -3.34
C ASP A 304 -19.00 11.30 -3.54
N VAL A 305 -18.80 11.70 -4.77
CA VAL A 305 -18.81 13.10 -5.23
C VAL A 305 -19.87 13.32 -6.30
N SER A 306 -20.95 12.55 -6.28
CA SER A 306 -22.06 12.67 -7.24
C SER A 306 -22.65 14.08 -7.26
N SER A 307 -22.60 14.81 -6.13
CA SER A 307 -23.06 16.19 -6.00
C SER A 307 -22.17 17.21 -6.71
N LEU A 308 -20.92 16.87 -7.07
CA LEU A 308 -20.03 17.79 -7.77
C LEU A 308 -20.37 17.88 -9.26
N PRO A 309 -20.31 19.08 -9.87
CA PRO A 309 -20.45 19.25 -11.29
C PRO A 309 -19.37 18.51 -12.09
N GLY A 310 -19.77 17.87 -13.18
CA GLY A 310 -18.92 17.11 -14.10
C GLY A 310 -19.53 15.77 -14.49
N ALA A 311 -19.37 15.38 -15.75
CA ALA A 311 -19.89 14.12 -16.27
C ALA A 311 -19.01 12.92 -15.89
N THR A 312 -17.72 13.17 -15.65
CA THR A 312 -16.73 12.14 -15.33
C THR A 312 -16.02 12.42 -14.01
N ALA A 313 -15.47 11.38 -13.36
CA ALA A 313 -14.67 11.54 -12.15
C ALA A 313 -13.47 12.50 -12.36
N LYS A 314 -12.87 12.50 -13.56
CA LYS A 314 -11.79 13.44 -13.91
C LYS A 314 -12.27 14.89 -13.97
N GLU A 315 -13.45 15.14 -14.51
CA GLU A 315 -14.05 16.47 -14.52
C GLU A 315 -14.41 16.92 -13.11
N LYS A 316 -15.04 16.07 -12.30
CA LYS A 316 -15.35 16.34 -10.90
C LYS A 316 -14.09 16.68 -10.10
N ALA A 317 -12.99 15.93 -10.29
CA ALA A 317 -11.71 16.22 -9.65
C ALA A 317 -11.14 17.60 -10.07
N ARG A 318 -11.27 17.97 -11.34
CA ARG A 318 -10.86 19.31 -11.83
C ARG A 318 -11.75 20.43 -11.29
N THR A 319 -13.05 20.19 -11.22
CA THR A 319 -14.00 21.12 -10.62
C THR A 319 -13.66 21.36 -9.15
N LEU A 320 -13.44 20.30 -8.37
CA LEU A 320 -13.03 20.41 -6.98
C LEU A 320 -11.73 21.23 -6.82
N LEU A 321 -10.73 20.98 -7.67
CA LEU A 321 -9.49 21.74 -7.64
C LEU A 321 -9.70 23.23 -7.97
N ARG A 322 -10.48 23.54 -9.00
CA ARG A 322 -10.72 24.93 -9.44
C ARG A 322 -11.57 25.72 -8.46
N GLU A 323 -12.59 25.11 -7.88
CA GLU A 323 -13.56 25.78 -7.03
C GLU A 323 -13.14 25.80 -5.56
N ARG A 324 -12.41 24.78 -5.10
CA ARG A 324 -12.05 24.60 -3.70
C ARG A 324 -10.53 24.56 -3.45
N GLY A 325 -9.70 24.51 -4.49
CA GLY A 325 -8.25 24.43 -4.32
C GLY A 325 -7.76 23.08 -3.76
N VAL A 326 -8.54 22.01 -3.83
CA VAL A 326 -8.17 20.70 -3.31
C VAL A 326 -8.02 19.71 -4.46
N ALA A 327 -6.85 19.08 -4.59
CA ALA A 327 -6.60 18.05 -5.59
C ALA A 327 -6.92 16.66 -5.05
N ALA A 328 -7.59 15.83 -5.84
CA ALA A 328 -7.92 14.43 -5.55
C ALA A 328 -7.70 13.56 -6.78
N VAL A 329 -7.72 12.23 -6.61
CA VAL A 329 -7.59 11.26 -7.72
C VAL A 329 -8.97 10.76 -8.12
N ALA A 330 -9.22 10.76 -9.43
CA ALA A 330 -10.44 10.19 -10.00
C ALA A 330 -10.58 8.70 -9.66
N GLY A 331 -11.74 8.29 -9.19
CA GLY A 331 -12.03 6.91 -8.77
C GLY A 331 -11.78 5.90 -9.88
N THR A 332 -12.04 6.26 -11.14
CA THR A 332 -11.79 5.41 -12.31
C THR A 332 -10.37 4.87 -12.43
N ALA A 333 -9.40 5.42 -11.70
CA ALA A 333 -8.04 4.89 -11.64
C ALA A 333 -7.90 3.57 -10.85
N PHE A 334 -8.95 3.17 -10.12
CA PHE A 334 -8.94 2.05 -9.18
C PHE A 334 -9.98 0.98 -9.52
N PHE A 335 -10.67 1.14 -10.63
CA PHE A 335 -11.75 0.26 -11.08
C PHE A 335 -11.61 -0.07 -12.56
N THR A 336 -12.23 -1.16 -12.97
CA THR A 336 -12.40 -1.53 -14.38
C THR A 336 -13.82 -1.22 -14.88
N GLY A 337 -14.05 -1.37 -16.19
CA GLY A 337 -15.41 -1.34 -16.77
C GLY A 337 -16.19 -0.03 -16.57
N GLY A 338 -15.52 1.12 -16.41
CA GLY A 338 -16.19 2.40 -16.20
C GLY A 338 -16.75 2.64 -14.79
N ARG A 339 -16.42 1.79 -13.83
CA ARG A 339 -16.77 2.01 -12.41
C ARG A 339 -15.95 3.15 -11.80
N GLY A 340 -16.42 3.71 -10.69
CA GLY A 340 -15.72 4.76 -9.95
C GLY A 340 -15.92 6.17 -10.49
N GLU A 341 -16.85 6.42 -11.44
CA GLU A 341 -17.12 7.75 -12.00
C GLU A 341 -17.70 8.75 -11.00
N ASN A 342 -18.28 8.27 -9.92
CA ASN A 342 -18.77 9.11 -8.84
C ASN A 342 -17.87 9.16 -7.61
N LEU A 343 -16.65 8.62 -7.72
CA LEU A 343 -15.73 8.53 -6.60
C LEU A 343 -14.48 9.39 -6.82
N LEU A 344 -14.00 10.02 -5.74
CA LEU A 344 -12.66 10.60 -5.66
C LEU A 344 -11.91 10.02 -4.47
N ARG A 345 -10.60 9.80 -4.64
CA ARG A 345 -9.71 9.39 -3.56
C ARG A 345 -8.95 10.59 -3.02
N PHE A 346 -8.97 10.76 -1.71
CA PHE A 346 -8.21 11.76 -0.97
C PHE A 346 -7.16 11.08 -0.09
N CYS A 347 -5.93 11.63 -0.08
CA CYS A 347 -4.86 11.22 0.81
C CYS A 347 -4.80 12.17 2.01
N PHE A 348 -4.87 11.65 3.22
CA PHE A 348 -4.79 12.45 4.43
C PHE A 348 -3.44 12.34 5.17
N ALA A 349 -2.43 11.72 4.54
CA ALA A 349 -1.07 11.67 5.05
C ALA A 349 -0.36 13.01 4.79
N LYS A 350 -0.80 14.04 5.48
CA LYS A 350 -0.34 15.42 5.34
C LYS A 350 0.09 15.97 6.69
N ARG A 351 0.96 17.01 6.68
CA ARG A 351 1.18 17.84 7.85
C ARG A 351 -0.14 18.41 8.35
N ASP A 352 -0.26 18.60 9.65
CA ASP A 352 -1.50 19.03 10.28
C ASP A 352 -2.06 20.33 9.71
N ASP A 353 -1.19 21.31 9.45
CA ASP A 353 -1.59 22.60 8.91
C ASP A 353 -2.11 22.47 7.47
N ASP A 354 -1.45 21.66 6.64
CA ASP A 354 -1.89 21.40 5.27
C ASP A 354 -3.20 20.64 5.24
N LEU A 355 -3.38 19.65 6.13
CA LEU A 355 -4.63 18.90 6.23
C LEU A 355 -5.77 19.79 6.72
N LYS A 356 -5.55 20.60 7.76
CA LYS A 356 -6.54 21.59 8.25
C LYS A 356 -6.92 22.56 7.15
N ARG A 357 -5.94 23.11 6.44
CA ARG A 357 -6.19 24.00 5.29
C ARG A 357 -7.03 23.32 4.22
N ALA A 358 -6.71 22.06 3.86
CA ALA A 358 -7.52 21.30 2.90
C ALA A 358 -8.95 21.11 3.38
N CYS A 359 -9.15 20.80 4.66
CA CYS A 359 -10.48 20.63 5.27
C CYS A 359 -11.28 21.94 5.26
N ASP A 360 -10.65 23.09 5.54
CA ASP A 360 -11.30 24.39 5.50
C ASP A 360 -11.70 24.77 4.05
N LEU A 361 -10.82 24.52 3.09
CA LEU A 361 -11.11 24.70 1.66
C LEU A 361 -12.29 23.81 1.20
N LEU A 362 -12.36 22.55 1.65
CA LEU A 362 -13.48 21.66 1.35
C LEU A 362 -14.79 22.18 1.90
N ARG A 363 -14.82 22.73 3.11
CA ARG A 363 -15.98 23.37 3.73
C ARG A 363 -16.42 24.68 3.07
N GLY A 364 -15.56 25.25 2.20
CA GLY A 364 -15.80 26.54 1.56
C GLY A 364 -15.40 27.73 2.43
N ALA A 365 -14.71 27.51 3.54
CA ALA A 365 -14.06 28.54 4.33
C ALA A 365 -12.69 28.84 3.70
N GLY A 366 -12.51 30.04 3.17
CA GLY A 366 -11.24 30.47 2.59
C GLY A 366 -11.19 30.46 1.07
N ARG A 367 -12.18 31.04 0.41
CA ARG A 367 -12.01 31.50 -0.98
C ARG A 367 -10.93 32.60 -0.97
N VAL A 368 -9.79 32.30 -1.61
CA VAL A 368 -8.82 33.32 -1.99
C VAL A 368 -9.41 34.21 -3.07
#